data_c0daf21a8ea8da4c4a57193e222fbdcf
#
_entry.id   c0daf21a8ea8da4c4a57193e222fbdcf
#
_cell.length_a   1.000
_cell.length_b   1.000
_cell.length_c   1.000
_cell.angle_alpha   90.00
_cell.angle_beta   90.00
_cell.angle_gamma   90.00
#
_symmetry.space_group_name_H-M   'P 1'
#
loop_
_entity.id
_entity.type
_entity.pdbx_description
1 polymer ?
#
loop_
_entity_poly.entity_id
_entity_poly.type
_entity_poly.pdbx_seq_one_letter_code
_entity_poly.pdbx_strand_id
1 'polypeptide(L)'
;LLDIYQAKAADAVKVYDEFEGYDGMPNAWNKRSFIKGKDPKEDIEKAPYSVDVELLSSRQQHMVLEADCGYAYYDENGLLTIASKSCCVYRHQMMIARGVGVAPSKIRVIQNNMGASFGYKVAPTNEPYLALALIACQRPVYMRVNMKEHNVRTPKRSPFLMHIKAAADKNGKLVGLDQTYWVDHGPYSESANDLTNKGGQFFFSPYAYENMRAVGYTCWSNHRWSAAFRAYGAPQTYWGCETAMDMLANKCGIDPFDFREMNLLEW
;
A
#
# COMPACT_ATOMS: atom_id res chain seq x y z
N LEU A 1 -3.02 -7.76 17.17
CA LEU A 1 -3.82 -7.17 16.07
C LEU A 1 -3.53 -7.94 14.79
N LEU A 2 -4.44 -8.84 14.41
CA LEU A 2 -4.23 -9.77 13.29
C LEU A 2 -5.07 -9.45 12.06
N ASP A 3 -5.88 -8.38 12.09
CA ASP A 3 -6.63 -7.91 10.94
C ASP A 3 -6.89 -6.40 11.02
N ILE A 4 -7.36 -5.83 9.92
CA ILE A 4 -7.61 -4.39 9.82
C ILE A 4 -8.81 -3.95 10.65
N TYR A 5 -9.78 -4.82 10.90
CA TYR A 5 -10.95 -4.50 11.73
C TYR A 5 -10.53 -4.27 13.19
N GLN A 6 -9.65 -5.14 13.70
CA GLN A 6 -9.05 -4.95 15.03
C GLN A 6 -8.14 -3.71 15.07
N ALA A 7 -7.34 -3.49 14.02
CA ALA A 7 -6.38 -2.38 13.99
C ALA A 7 -7.04 -1.00 13.98
N LYS A 8 -8.21 -0.86 13.31
CA LYS A 8 -8.96 0.40 13.21
C LYS A 8 -9.95 0.63 14.37
N ALA A 9 -10.13 -0.34 15.25
CA ALA A 9 -11.07 -0.20 16.36
C ALA A 9 -10.62 0.88 17.34
N ALA A 10 -11.57 1.62 17.92
CA ALA A 10 -11.28 2.70 18.86
C ALA A 10 -10.68 2.21 20.19
N ASP A 11 -10.97 0.97 20.57
CA ASP A 11 -10.46 0.28 21.75
C ASP A 11 -9.27 -0.65 21.45
N ALA A 12 -8.68 -0.55 20.26
CA ALA A 12 -7.54 -1.36 19.86
C ALA A 12 -6.33 -1.11 20.75
N VAL A 13 -5.65 -2.21 21.13
CA VAL A 13 -4.34 -2.10 21.78
C VAL A 13 -3.37 -1.38 20.84
N LYS A 14 -2.65 -0.38 21.35
CA LYS A 14 -1.64 0.36 20.58
C LYS A 14 -0.48 -0.55 20.16
N VAL A 15 -0.03 -0.42 18.93
CA VAL A 15 1.23 -1.03 18.45
C VAL A 15 2.42 -0.19 18.92
N TYR A 16 2.24 1.13 19.00
CA TYR A 16 3.21 2.09 19.50
C TYR A 16 2.54 3.00 20.54
N ASP A 17 2.96 2.90 21.79
CA ASP A 17 2.34 3.59 22.93
C ASP A 17 2.40 5.11 22.84
N GLU A 18 3.47 5.63 22.24
CA GLU A 18 3.73 7.06 22.08
C GLU A 18 2.85 7.75 21.01
N PHE A 19 2.03 6.97 20.28
CA PHE A 19 1.23 7.51 19.18
C PHE A 19 -0.26 7.62 19.55
N GLU A 20 -0.87 8.80 19.27
CA GLU A 20 -2.29 9.05 19.62
C GLU A 20 -3.29 8.55 18.59
N GLY A 21 -2.85 8.36 17.34
CA GLY A 21 -3.72 7.94 16.25
C GLY A 21 -4.59 9.07 15.67
N TYR A 22 -5.36 8.75 14.64
CA TYR A 22 -6.28 9.66 13.99
C TYR A 22 -7.73 9.24 14.24
N ASP A 23 -8.60 10.23 14.45
CA ASP A 23 -10.07 10.08 14.54
C ASP A 23 -10.51 9.00 15.54
N GLY A 24 -9.84 8.91 16.69
CA GLY A 24 -10.14 7.94 17.75
C GLY A 24 -9.65 6.51 17.46
N MET A 25 -8.90 6.28 16.39
CA MET A 25 -8.30 4.99 16.06
C MET A 25 -6.83 4.99 16.46
N PRO A 26 -6.43 4.33 17.57
CA PRO A 26 -5.09 4.47 18.13
C PRO A 26 -3.95 3.99 17.22
N ASN A 27 -4.24 3.06 16.29
CA ASN A 27 -3.25 2.56 15.35
C ASN A 27 -3.31 3.21 13.95
N ALA A 28 -4.22 4.15 13.69
CA ALA A 28 -4.25 4.92 12.45
C ALA A 28 -3.22 6.06 12.51
N TRP A 29 -2.06 5.86 11.94
CA TRP A 29 -0.91 6.76 12.08
C TRP A 29 -0.72 7.74 10.91
N ASN A 30 -1.48 7.57 9.83
CA ASN A 30 -1.48 8.48 8.68
C ASN A 30 -2.90 8.64 8.16
N LYS A 31 -3.25 9.86 7.80
CA LYS A 31 -4.54 10.20 7.21
C LYS A 31 -4.33 11.00 5.93
N ARG A 32 -5.11 10.69 4.90
CA ARG A 32 -5.19 11.44 3.65
C ARG A 32 -6.64 11.72 3.30
N SER A 33 -6.92 12.92 2.85
CA SER A 33 -8.27 13.34 2.46
C SER A 33 -8.23 13.97 1.09
N PHE A 34 -9.20 13.62 0.27
CA PHE A 34 -9.41 14.14 -1.08
C PHE A 34 -10.88 14.55 -1.20
N ILE A 35 -11.13 15.71 -1.78
CA ILE A 35 -12.48 16.21 -2.03
C ILE A 35 -12.51 16.91 -3.39
N LYS A 36 -13.59 16.72 -4.12
CA LYS A 36 -13.97 17.52 -5.29
C LYS A 36 -15.42 17.97 -5.09
N GLY A 37 -15.70 19.25 -5.35
CA GLY A 37 -17.00 19.83 -5.08
C GLY A 37 -17.28 19.97 -3.57
N LYS A 38 -18.50 19.67 -3.15
CA LYS A 38 -18.95 19.66 -1.75
C LYS A 38 -18.92 18.25 -1.16
N ASP A 39 -19.24 18.12 0.12
CA ASP A 39 -19.44 16.80 0.75
C ASP A 39 -20.59 16.07 0.03
N PRO A 40 -20.36 14.85 -0.51
CA PRO A 40 -21.35 14.13 -1.31
C PRO A 40 -22.48 13.49 -0.50
N LYS A 41 -22.41 13.51 0.83
CA LYS A 41 -23.33 12.79 1.72
C LYS A 41 -24.80 13.09 1.44
N GLU A 42 -25.13 14.39 1.36
CA GLU A 42 -26.51 14.83 1.13
C GLU A 42 -27.03 14.38 -0.26
N ASP A 43 -26.17 14.45 -1.29
CA ASP A 43 -26.53 14.03 -2.64
C ASP A 43 -26.74 12.52 -2.71
N ILE A 44 -25.91 11.74 -2.01
CA ILE A 44 -26.04 10.27 -1.90
C ILE A 44 -27.34 9.89 -1.17
N GLU A 45 -27.67 10.56 -0.06
CA GLU A 45 -28.87 10.29 0.73
C GLU A 45 -30.19 10.60 -0.03
N LYS A 46 -30.17 11.62 -0.90
CA LYS A 46 -31.34 12.03 -1.69
C LYS A 46 -31.48 11.31 -3.03
N ALA A 47 -30.46 10.62 -3.47
CA ALA A 47 -30.44 9.98 -4.78
C ALA A 47 -31.41 8.80 -4.84
N PRO A 48 -32.11 8.59 -5.97
CA PRO A 48 -33.03 7.46 -6.14
C PRO A 48 -32.32 6.11 -6.18
N TYR A 49 -31.06 6.09 -6.59
CA TYR A 49 -30.22 4.90 -6.63
C TYR A 49 -28.93 5.13 -5.87
N SER A 50 -28.65 4.29 -4.90
CA SER A 50 -27.39 4.34 -4.14
C SER A 50 -26.93 2.95 -3.75
N VAL A 51 -25.64 2.78 -3.60
CA VAL A 51 -24.99 1.60 -3.03
C VAL A 51 -24.18 2.01 -1.80
N ASP A 52 -24.14 1.12 -0.83
CA ASP A 52 -23.34 1.22 0.38
C ASP A 52 -22.69 -0.14 0.58
N VAL A 53 -21.37 -0.25 0.37
CA VAL A 53 -20.67 -1.53 0.34
C VAL A 53 -19.35 -1.46 1.08
N GLU A 54 -19.07 -2.52 1.83
CA GLU A 54 -17.75 -2.74 2.43
C GLU A 54 -17.04 -3.87 1.69
N LEU A 55 -15.80 -3.60 1.27
CA LEU A 55 -14.96 -4.52 0.50
C LEU A 55 -13.58 -4.63 1.13
N LEU A 56 -13.06 -5.84 1.24
CA LEU A 56 -11.72 -6.12 1.75
C LEU A 56 -10.87 -6.79 0.67
N SER A 57 -9.83 -6.10 0.20
CA SER A 57 -8.82 -6.74 -0.65
C SER A 57 -7.85 -7.56 0.18
N SER A 58 -7.49 -8.75 -0.30
CA SER A 58 -6.60 -9.66 0.43
C SER A 58 -5.13 -9.23 0.38
N ARG A 59 -4.37 -9.68 1.37
CA ARG A 59 -2.91 -9.63 1.38
C ARG A 59 -2.35 -10.55 0.30
N GLN A 60 -1.42 -10.07 -0.52
CA GLN A 60 -0.86 -10.84 -1.64
C GLN A 60 0.67 -10.92 -1.57
N GLN A 61 1.19 -12.09 -1.91
CA GLN A 61 2.61 -12.34 -2.10
C GLN A 61 3.05 -11.85 -3.49
N HIS A 62 4.25 -11.28 -3.62
CA HIS A 62 4.81 -10.86 -4.91
C HIS A 62 5.14 -12.01 -5.86
N MET A 63 5.36 -13.22 -5.34
CA MET A 63 5.59 -14.46 -6.09
C MET A 63 6.65 -14.33 -7.20
N VAL A 64 7.75 -13.65 -6.89
CA VAL A 64 8.89 -13.59 -7.82
C VAL A 64 9.55 -14.96 -7.91
N LEU A 65 9.95 -15.37 -9.13
CA LEU A 65 10.64 -16.66 -9.34
C LEU A 65 12.05 -16.64 -8.76
N GLU A 66 12.71 -15.49 -8.75
CA GLU A 66 14.02 -15.31 -8.18
C GLU A 66 13.93 -15.00 -6.69
N ALA A 67 14.22 -15.98 -5.83
CA ALA A 67 14.35 -15.77 -4.40
C ALA A 67 15.53 -14.81 -4.08
N ASP A 68 15.44 -14.11 -2.95
CA ASP A 68 16.44 -13.12 -2.56
C ASP A 68 17.79 -13.78 -2.27
N CYS A 69 18.84 -13.18 -2.83
CA CYS A 69 20.23 -13.52 -2.53
C CYS A 69 21.10 -12.27 -2.63
N GLY A 70 22.28 -12.34 -2.00
CA GLY A 70 23.27 -11.28 -2.04
C GLY A 70 24.52 -11.66 -1.28
N TYR A 71 25.54 -10.84 -1.38
CA TYR A 71 26.76 -10.98 -0.62
C TYR A 71 27.26 -9.60 -0.16
N ALA A 72 28.07 -9.60 0.90
CA ALA A 72 28.70 -8.41 1.40
C ALA A 72 30.17 -8.65 1.76
N TYR A 73 30.99 -7.63 1.60
CA TYR A 73 32.43 -7.64 1.87
C TYR A 73 32.93 -6.22 2.12
N TYR A 74 34.08 -6.10 2.75
CA TYR A 74 34.82 -4.82 2.76
C TYR A 74 35.64 -4.73 1.48
N ASP A 75 35.49 -3.65 0.73
CA ASP A 75 36.27 -3.41 -0.47
C ASP A 75 37.71 -2.90 -0.12
N GLU A 76 38.54 -2.65 -1.12
CA GLU A 76 39.91 -2.16 -0.97
C GLU A 76 40.05 -0.82 -0.23
N ASN A 77 38.95 -0.03 -0.21
CA ASN A 77 38.88 1.25 0.51
C ASN A 77 38.24 1.08 1.91
N GLY A 78 37.97 -0.13 2.34
CA GLY A 78 37.32 -0.44 3.61
C GLY A 78 35.83 -0.09 3.64
N LEU A 79 35.16 0.11 2.49
CA LEU A 79 33.72 0.33 2.44
C LEU A 79 32.98 -0.97 2.62
N LEU A 80 31.95 -0.96 3.47
CA LEU A 80 30.97 -2.02 3.58
C LEU A 80 30.19 -2.11 2.27
N THR A 81 30.55 -3.05 1.41
CA THR A 81 29.98 -3.21 0.07
C THR A 81 29.00 -4.37 0.06
N ILE A 82 27.77 -4.11 -0.40
CA ILE A 82 26.69 -5.08 -0.50
C ILE A 82 26.28 -5.19 -1.97
N ALA A 83 26.44 -6.37 -2.54
CA ALA A 83 25.93 -6.68 -3.88
C ALA A 83 24.65 -7.51 -3.78
N SER A 84 23.54 -6.96 -4.25
CA SER A 84 22.21 -7.54 -4.08
C SER A 84 21.24 -7.15 -5.21
N LYS A 85 19.97 -7.46 -5.03
CA LYS A 85 18.88 -7.24 -5.98
C LYS A 85 18.09 -5.97 -5.66
N SER A 86 18.75 -4.83 -5.56
CA SER A 86 18.13 -3.55 -5.21
C SER A 86 17.51 -2.84 -6.41
N CYS A 87 16.27 -2.34 -6.28
CA CYS A 87 15.68 -1.40 -7.25
C CYS A 87 16.13 0.05 -7.03
N CYS A 88 16.64 0.40 -5.84
CA CYS A 88 16.90 1.76 -5.40
C CYS A 88 18.18 1.82 -4.54
N VAL A 89 19.35 1.72 -5.16
CA VAL A 89 20.65 1.58 -4.45
C VAL A 89 20.90 2.65 -3.40
N TYR A 90 20.65 3.92 -3.71
CA TYR A 90 20.85 5.01 -2.75
C TYR A 90 19.84 4.98 -1.59
N ARG A 91 18.60 4.63 -1.85
CA ARG A 91 17.59 4.45 -0.81
C ARG A 91 17.96 3.30 0.11
N HIS A 92 18.39 2.17 -0.45
CA HIS A 92 18.90 1.03 0.33
C HIS A 92 20.09 1.43 1.17
N GLN A 93 21.08 2.13 0.61
CA GLN A 93 22.24 2.65 1.35
C GLN A 93 21.80 3.44 2.59
N MET A 94 20.86 4.39 2.43
CA MET A 94 20.38 5.23 3.53
C MET A 94 19.62 4.42 4.60
N MET A 95 18.77 3.49 4.17
CA MET A 95 17.97 2.66 5.09
C MET A 95 18.87 1.68 5.85
N ILE A 96 19.82 1.04 5.17
CA ILE A 96 20.79 0.13 5.79
C ILE A 96 21.65 0.89 6.79
N ALA A 97 22.18 2.03 6.41
CA ALA A 97 23.02 2.88 7.25
C ALA A 97 22.35 3.19 8.59
N ARG A 98 21.08 3.60 8.55
CA ARG A 98 20.27 3.86 9.76
C ARG A 98 20.07 2.60 10.59
N GLY A 99 19.78 1.47 9.93
CA GLY A 99 19.47 0.19 10.61
C GLY A 99 20.69 -0.44 11.29
N VAL A 100 21.90 -0.25 10.74
CA VAL A 100 23.14 -0.86 11.28
C VAL A 100 24.04 0.13 12.04
N GLY A 101 23.63 1.41 12.11
CA GLY A 101 24.39 2.44 12.84
C GLY A 101 25.72 2.83 12.17
N VAL A 102 25.85 2.68 10.85
CA VAL A 102 27.04 3.02 10.05
C VAL A 102 26.74 4.24 9.19
N ALA A 103 27.72 5.16 9.06
CA ALA A 103 27.54 6.34 8.21
C ALA A 103 27.27 5.93 6.75
N PRO A 104 26.32 6.58 6.03
CA PRO A 104 26.02 6.24 4.63
C PRO A 104 27.25 6.26 3.72
N SER A 105 28.17 7.18 3.95
CA SER A 105 29.45 7.29 3.20
C SER A 105 30.37 6.09 3.35
N LYS A 106 30.12 5.22 4.33
CA LYS A 106 30.88 3.98 4.58
C LYS A 106 30.20 2.73 4.00
N ILE A 107 29.04 2.90 3.35
CA ILE A 107 28.28 1.80 2.75
C ILE A 107 28.21 2.01 1.24
N ARG A 108 28.44 0.95 0.48
CA ARG A 108 28.24 0.88 -0.95
C ARG A 108 27.24 -0.21 -1.28
N VAL A 109 26.21 0.12 -2.04
CA VAL A 109 25.23 -0.86 -2.55
C VAL A 109 25.44 -1.01 -4.05
N ILE A 110 25.63 -2.22 -4.51
CA ILE A 110 25.78 -2.59 -5.92
C ILE A 110 24.55 -3.39 -6.34
N GLN A 111 23.90 -2.92 -7.39
CA GLN A 111 22.78 -3.66 -7.99
C GLN A 111 23.30 -4.73 -8.95
N ASN A 112 22.94 -5.98 -8.67
CA ASN A 112 23.12 -7.10 -9.60
C ASN A 112 21.91 -7.22 -10.54
N ASN A 113 22.06 -8.01 -11.60
CA ASN A 113 20.92 -8.40 -12.45
C ASN A 113 19.79 -8.98 -11.60
N MET A 114 18.57 -8.56 -11.90
CA MET A 114 17.40 -8.86 -11.08
C MET A 114 16.34 -9.56 -11.91
N GLY A 115 15.94 -10.76 -11.48
CA GLY A 115 14.96 -11.58 -12.18
C GLY A 115 13.52 -11.09 -12.05
N ALA A 116 13.18 -10.41 -10.97
CA ALA A 116 11.92 -9.69 -10.80
C ALA A 116 11.91 -8.89 -9.47
N SER A 117 10.99 -7.95 -9.36
CA SER A 117 10.72 -7.20 -8.11
C SER A 117 9.22 -7.08 -7.82
N PHE A 118 8.45 -6.69 -8.81
CA PHE A 118 7.05 -6.26 -8.65
C PHE A 118 6.85 -5.17 -7.59
N GLY A 119 7.95 -4.54 -7.12
CA GLY A 119 7.94 -3.43 -6.18
C GLY A 119 8.58 -3.70 -4.82
N TYR A 120 8.58 -4.93 -4.28
CA TYR A 120 9.07 -5.16 -2.92
C TYR A 120 10.57 -4.87 -2.74
N LYS A 121 11.37 -4.95 -3.80
CA LYS A 121 12.82 -4.62 -3.76
C LYS A 121 13.13 -3.11 -3.81
N VAL A 122 12.12 -2.27 -3.67
CA VAL A 122 12.29 -0.82 -3.42
C VAL A 122 12.79 -0.58 -2.00
N ALA A 123 12.46 -1.46 -1.06
CA ALA A 123 13.01 -1.49 0.29
C ALA A 123 14.03 -2.65 0.45
N PRO A 124 15.04 -2.50 1.31
CA PRO A 124 15.99 -3.57 1.58
C PRO A 124 15.30 -4.73 2.31
N THR A 125 15.64 -5.95 1.94
CA THR A 125 15.10 -7.19 2.54
C THR A 125 16.19 -8.03 3.21
N ASN A 126 17.19 -8.46 2.45
CA ASN A 126 18.33 -9.25 2.94
C ASN A 126 19.56 -8.39 3.26
N GLU A 127 19.64 -7.20 2.67
CA GLU A 127 20.81 -6.32 2.71
C GLU A 127 21.19 -5.89 4.15
N PRO A 128 20.25 -5.54 5.05
CA PRO A 128 20.59 -5.23 6.45
C PRO A 128 21.21 -6.43 7.18
N TYR A 129 20.73 -7.64 6.90
CA TYR A 129 21.28 -8.86 7.52
C TYR A 129 22.68 -9.17 7.00
N LEU A 130 22.94 -8.94 5.69
CA LEU A 130 24.27 -9.06 5.11
C LEU A 130 25.24 -8.05 5.73
N ALA A 131 24.80 -6.79 5.92
CA ALA A 131 25.59 -5.76 6.59
C ALA A 131 25.94 -6.15 8.02
N LEU A 132 24.98 -6.57 8.82
CA LEU A 132 25.20 -7.00 10.21
C LEU A 132 26.12 -8.22 10.30
N ALA A 133 25.90 -9.21 9.44
CA ALA A 133 26.74 -10.39 9.39
C ALA A 133 28.20 -10.06 9.03
N LEU A 134 28.41 -9.18 8.04
CA LEU A 134 29.75 -8.71 7.67
C LEU A 134 30.43 -7.99 8.85
N ILE A 135 29.71 -7.08 9.52
CA ILE A 135 30.22 -6.36 10.70
C ILE A 135 30.61 -7.33 11.81
N ALA A 136 29.79 -8.33 12.08
CA ALA A 136 30.02 -9.30 13.14
C ALA A 136 31.15 -10.28 12.82
N CYS A 137 31.19 -10.81 11.59
CA CYS A 137 32.15 -11.86 11.22
C CYS A 137 33.50 -11.32 10.72
N GLN A 138 33.57 -10.04 10.28
CA GLN A 138 34.76 -9.42 9.65
C GLN A 138 35.33 -10.22 8.46
N ARG A 139 34.44 -10.94 7.75
CA ARG A 139 34.74 -11.77 6.57
C ARG A 139 33.64 -11.62 5.54
N PRO A 140 33.92 -11.82 4.24
CA PRO A 140 32.87 -11.85 3.23
C PRO A 140 31.74 -12.82 3.60
N VAL A 141 30.51 -12.37 3.43
CA VAL A 141 29.31 -13.13 3.76
C VAL A 141 28.40 -13.25 2.55
N TYR A 142 27.70 -14.37 2.45
CA TYR A 142 26.73 -14.64 1.41
C TYR A 142 25.42 -15.12 2.05
N MET A 143 24.30 -14.65 1.52
CA MET A 143 22.98 -15.10 1.92
C MET A 143 22.14 -15.45 0.69
N ARG A 144 21.48 -16.59 0.76
CA ARG A 144 20.46 -17.00 -0.18
C ARG A 144 19.30 -17.60 0.61
N VAL A 145 18.10 -17.16 0.34
CA VAL A 145 16.89 -17.76 0.91
C VAL A 145 16.26 -18.72 -0.10
N ASN A 146 15.68 -19.80 0.37
CA ASN A 146 14.86 -20.65 -0.48
C ASN A 146 13.47 -20.02 -0.69
N MET A 147 12.66 -20.57 -1.60
CA MET A 147 11.36 -19.99 -1.95
C MET A 147 10.39 -19.96 -0.75
N LYS A 148 10.41 -20.94 0.14
CA LYS A 148 9.58 -20.97 1.33
C LYS A 148 9.95 -19.84 2.29
N GLU A 149 11.24 -19.68 2.55
CA GLU A 149 11.77 -18.59 3.38
C GLU A 149 11.45 -17.22 2.74
N HIS A 150 11.65 -17.09 1.43
CA HIS A 150 11.31 -15.89 0.68
C HIS A 150 9.84 -15.50 0.89
N ASN A 151 8.92 -16.45 0.70
CA ASN A 151 7.49 -16.21 0.85
C ASN A 151 7.09 -15.82 2.28
N VAL A 152 7.78 -16.33 3.29
CA VAL A 152 7.53 -15.97 4.69
C VAL A 152 8.16 -14.63 5.05
N ARG A 153 9.37 -14.34 4.58
CA ARG A 153 10.18 -13.19 5.03
C ARG A 153 9.90 -11.89 4.29
N THR A 154 9.58 -11.95 2.99
CA THR A 154 9.38 -10.75 2.18
C THR A 154 8.07 -10.02 2.51
N PRO A 155 8.04 -8.71 2.29
CA PRO A 155 6.81 -7.94 2.48
C PRO A 155 5.70 -8.36 1.51
N LYS A 156 4.51 -7.87 1.76
CA LYS A 156 3.29 -8.22 1.01
C LYS A 156 2.62 -6.99 0.44
N ARG A 157 1.61 -7.18 -0.45
CA ARG A 157 0.65 -6.14 -0.77
C ARG A 157 -0.20 -5.83 0.45
N SER A 158 -0.36 -4.57 0.78
CA SER A 158 -1.28 -4.14 1.85
C SER A 158 -2.72 -4.49 1.50
N PRO A 159 -3.48 -5.13 2.38
CA PRO A 159 -4.93 -5.17 2.29
C PRO A 159 -5.51 -3.77 2.42
N PHE A 160 -6.58 -3.50 1.66
CA PHE A 160 -7.41 -2.31 1.82
C PHE A 160 -8.81 -2.76 2.24
N LEU A 161 -9.27 -2.30 3.39
CA LEU A 161 -10.67 -2.31 3.75
C LEU A 161 -11.26 -1.01 3.23
N MET A 162 -12.29 -1.09 2.43
CA MET A 162 -12.91 0.06 1.77
C MET A 162 -14.40 0.09 2.08
N HIS A 163 -14.89 1.20 2.57
CA HIS A 163 -16.32 1.48 2.70
C HIS A 163 -16.69 2.53 1.65
N ILE A 164 -17.54 2.13 0.72
CA ILE A 164 -17.83 2.89 -0.50
C ILE A 164 -19.32 3.17 -0.58
N LYS A 165 -19.67 4.44 -0.72
CA LYS A 165 -21.02 4.89 -1.03
C LYS A 165 -20.99 5.61 -2.36
N ALA A 166 -21.82 5.17 -3.29
CA ALA A 166 -21.98 5.79 -4.59
C ALA A 166 -23.44 5.93 -4.94
N ALA A 167 -23.79 6.97 -5.68
CA ALA A 167 -25.16 7.26 -6.03
C ALA A 167 -25.33 7.82 -7.44
N ALA A 168 -26.49 7.52 -8.04
CA ALA A 168 -26.89 8.00 -9.34
C ALA A 168 -28.30 8.59 -9.31
N ASP A 169 -28.58 9.50 -10.23
CA ASP A 169 -29.88 10.08 -10.46
C ASP A 169 -30.82 9.09 -11.18
N LYS A 170 -32.05 9.52 -11.44
CA LYS A 170 -33.08 8.72 -12.14
C LYS A 170 -32.69 8.27 -13.55
N ASN A 171 -31.72 8.94 -14.16
CA ASN A 171 -31.22 8.66 -15.51
C ASN A 171 -29.94 7.83 -15.50
N GLY A 172 -29.43 7.43 -14.31
CA GLY A 172 -28.17 6.70 -14.14
C GLY A 172 -26.91 7.59 -14.17
N LYS A 173 -27.03 8.93 -14.10
CA LYS A 173 -25.88 9.82 -13.98
C LYS A 173 -25.36 9.84 -12.54
N LEU A 174 -24.03 9.74 -12.38
CA LEU A 174 -23.36 9.75 -11.07
C LEU A 174 -23.49 11.12 -10.40
N VAL A 175 -24.03 11.15 -9.19
CA VAL A 175 -24.22 12.38 -8.40
C VAL A 175 -23.24 12.51 -7.24
N GLY A 176 -22.79 11.40 -6.66
CA GLY A 176 -21.90 11.43 -5.52
C GLY A 176 -21.13 10.14 -5.30
N LEU A 177 -19.91 10.31 -4.75
CA LEU A 177 -19.06 9.21 -4.32
C LEU A 177 -18.41 9.57 -2.99
N ASP A 178 -18.58 8.70 -1.98
CA ASP A 178 -17.92 8.82 -0.69
C ASP A 178 -17.19 7.52 -0.37
N GLN A 179 -15.90 7.61 -0.08
CA GLN A 179 -15.10 6.47 0.33
C GLN A 179 -14.31 6.76 1.59
N THR A 180 -14.36 5.81 2.50
CA THR A 180 -13.38 5.69 3.57
C THR A 180 -12.62 4.37 3.41
N TYR A 181 -11.29 4.40 3.51
CA TYR A 181 -10.49 3.18 3.38
C TYR A 181 -9.38 3.12 4.41
N TRP A 182 -9.08 1.91 4.85
CA TRP A 182 -8.03 1.62 5.81
C TRP A 182 -7.02 0.67 5.20
N VAL A 183 -5.74 1.03 5.31
CA VAL A 183 -4.61 0.27 4.74
C VAL A 183 -3.91 -0.44 5.88
N ASP A 184 -3.95 -1.77 5.88
CA ASP A 184 -3.17 -2.60 6.81
C ASP A 184 -1.73 -2.74 6.30
N HIS A 185 -0.82 -1.97 6.90
CA HIS A 185 0.57 -1.94 6.44
C HIS A 185 1.52 -2.78 7.29
N GLY A 186 1.05 -3.35 8.38
CA GLY A 186 1.89 -4.05 9.36
C GLY A 186 2.57 -3.07 10.34
N PRO A 187 3.67 -3.49 10.99
CA PRO A 187 4.25 -2.72 12.10
C PRO A 187 5.22 -1.63 11.67
N TYR A 188 5.55 -1.48 10.39
CA TYR A 188 6.53 -0.52 9.90
C TYR A 188 5.90 0.46 8.90
N SER A 189 6.57 1.60 8.69
CA SER A 189 6.04 2.71 7.89
C SER A 189 6.57 2.77 6.45
N GLU A 190 7.26 1.74 5.96
CA GLU A 190 7.88 1.74 4.64
C GLU A 190 6.92 2.18 3.52
N SER A 191 7.14 3.38 2.97
CA SER A 191 6.34 3.98 1.86
C SER A 191 4.82 3.98 2.05
N ALA A 192 4.29 3.72 3.24
CA ALA A 192 2.87 3.59 3.47
C ALA A 192 2.10 4.90 3.25
N ASN A 193 2.72 6.05 3.55
CA ASN A 193 2.15 7.38 3.26
C ASN A 193 1.82 7.54 1.78
N ASP A 194 2.76 7.14 0.92
CA ASP A 194 2.60 7.23 -0.53
C ASP A 194 1.55 6.24 -1.03
N LEU A 195 1.50 5.04 -0.43
CA LEU A 195 0.51 4.03 -0.77
C LEU A 195 -0.91 4.52 -0.48
N THR A 196 -1.15 5.08 0.71
CA THR A 196 -2.44 5.63 1.10
C THR A 196 -2.81 6.83 0.23
N ASN A 197 -1.84 7.71 -0.06
CA ASN A 197 -2.05 8.83 -0.98
C ASN A 197 -2.45 8.36 -2.39
N LYS A 198 -1.73 7.38 -2.95
CA LYS A 198 -2.04 6.82 -4.28
C LYS A 198 -3.41 6.13 -4.30
N GLY A 199 -3.76 5.38 -3.25
CA GLY A 199 -5.09 4.78 -3.12
C GLY A 199 -6.20 5.82 -3.33
N GLY A 200 -6.13 6.96 -2.63
CA GLY A 200 -7.10 8.04 -2.77
C GLY A 200 -7.10 8.72 -4.14
N GLN A 201 -5.92 8.91 -4.74
CA GLN A 201 -5.82 9.50 -6.09
C GLN A 201 -6.45 8.63 -7.18
N PHE A 202 -6.33 7.31 -7.09
CA PHE A 202 -6.88 6.39 -8.08
C PHE A 202 -8.33 5.99 -7.83
N PHE A 203 -8.86 6.28 -6.66
CA PHE A 203 -10.22 5.89 -6.30
C PHE A 203 -11.29 6.53 -7.18
N PHE A 204 -11.05 7.74 -7.63
CA PHE A 204 -12.03 8.48 -8.43
C PHE A 204 -12.23 7.90 -9.83
N SER A 205 -11.35 7.02 -10.32
CA SER A 205 -11.47 6.37 -11.61
C SER A 205 -11.72 7.39 -12.76
N PRO A 206 -12.07 7.00 -13.97
CA PRO A 206 -12.31 7.95 -15.06
C PRO A 206 -13.72 8.56 -15.08
N TYR A 207 -14.46 8.54 -13.97
CA TYR A 207 -15.86 8.93 -13.95
C TYR A 207 -16.08 10.40 -13.60
N ALA A 208 -17.14 10.98 -14.20
CA ALA A 208 -17.58 12.35 -14.00
C ALA A 208 -18.50 12.48 -12.79
N TYR A 209 -17.93 12.58 -11.60
CA TYR A 209 -18.69 12.94 -10.40
C TYR A 209 -18.74 14.44 -10.21
N GLU A 210 -19.88 14.96 -9.78
CA GLU A 210 -20.01 16.35 -9.36
C GLU A 210 -19.37 16.56 -8.00
N ASN A 211 -19.72 15.70 -7.05
CA ASN A 211 -19.24 15.74 -5.68
C ASN A 211 -18.63 14.38 -5.26
N MET A 212 -17.43 14.42 -4.73
CA MET A 212 -16.76 13.22 -4.28
C MET A 212 -15.77 13.48 -3.14
N ARG A 213 -15.67 12.50 -2.25
CA ARG A 213 -14.77 12.49 -1.12
C ARG A 213 -14.09 11.14 -0.98
N ALA A 214 -12.80 11.13 -0.65
CA ALA A 214 -12.09 9.94 -0.21
C ALA A 214 -11.26 10.26 1.04
N VAL A 215 -11.37 9.43 2.07
CA VAL A 215 -10.54 9.52 3.27
C VAL A 215 -9.83 8.19 3.49
N GLY A 216 -8.51 8.23 3.51
CA GLY A 216 -7.67 7.05 3.69
C GLY A 216 -6.85 7.11 4.97
N TYR A 217 -6.76 5.98 5.66
CA TYR A 217 -5.95 5.79 6.84
C TYR A 217 -4.93 4.68 6.61
N THR A 218 -3.72 4.86 7.15
CA THR A 218 -2.77 3.77 7.29
C THR A 218 -2.78 3.30 8.73
N CYS A 219 -2.99 2.00 8.95
CA CYS A 219 -3.04 1.43 10.28
C CYS A 219 -1.85 0.50 10.51
N TRP A 220 -1.27 0.58 11.72
CA TRP A 220 -0.35 -0.44 12.21
C TRP A 220 -1.09 -1.70 12.62
N SER A 221 -0.46 -2.83 12.40
CA SER A 221 -0.92 -4.15 12.82
C SER A 221 0.27 -5.05 13.14
N ASN A 222 0.01 -6.23 13.71
CA ASN A 222 1.04 -7.24 13.96
C ASN A 222 1.21 -8.21 12.78
N HIS A 223 0.67 -7.88 11.62
CA HIS A 223 0.90 -8.62 10.39
C HIS A 223 2.34 -8.46 9.88
N ARG A 224 2.73 -9.37 9.00
CA ARG A 224 3.93 -9.18 8.19
C ARG A 224 3.84 -7.81 7.49
N TRP A 225 4.93 -7.03 7.58
CA TRP A 225 4.99 -5.70 6.98
C TRP A 225 4.71 -5.73 5.46
N SER A 226 4.20 -4.64 4.96
CA SER A 226 3.87 -4.47 3.56
C SER A 226 4.88 -3.56 2.87
N ALA A 227 4.99 -3.68 1.55
CA ALA A 227 5.81 -2.81 0.71
C ALA A 227 5.10 -2.51 -0.60
N ALA A 228 5.76 -1.74 -1.45
CA ALA A 228 5.28 -1.47 -2.79
C ALA A 228 4.99 -2.78 -3.54
N PHE A 229 3.84 -2.83 -4.19
CA PHE A 229 3.48 -3.90 -5.10
C PHE A 229 2.86 -3.28 -6.36
N ARG A 230 3.16 -3.84 -7.53
CA ARG A 230 2.76 -3.37 -8.87
C ARG A 230 1.44 -2.62 -8.86
N ALA A 231 1.44 -1.41 -9.46
CA ALA A 231 0.37 -0.43 -9.49
C ALA A 231 -0.05 0.21 -8.15
N TYR A 232 0.64 -0.08 -7.05
CA TYR A 232 0.76 0.66 -5.79
C TYR A 232 -0.51 1.36 -5.29
N GLY A 233 -1.51 0.58 -4.88
CA GLY A 233 -2.81 1.05 -4.39
C GLY A 233 -3.91 1.06 -5.45
N ALA A 234 -3.60 1.33 -6.71
CA ALA A 234 -4.59 1.38 -7.78
C ALA A 234 -5.41 0.08 -7.95
N PRO A 235 -4.84 -1.14 -7.91
CA PRO A 235 -5.64 -2.34 -8.07
C PRO A 235 -6.73 -2.50 -7.01
N GLN A 236 -6.42 -2.13 -5.75
CA GLN A 236 -7.37 -2.23 -4.66
C GLN A 236 -8.52 -1.23 -4.84
N THR A 237 -8.17 0.02 -5.12
CA THR A 237 -9.16 1.11 -5.23
C THR A 237 -9.99 1.01 -6.51
N TYR A 238 -9.39 0.64 -7.64
CA TYR A 238 -10.15 0.38 -8.86
C TYR A 238 -11.11 -0.80 -8.70
N TRP A 239 -10.64 -1.91 -8.12
CA TRP A 239 -11.53 -3.04 -7.84
C TRP A 239 -12.72 -2.62 -6.97
N GLY A 240 -12.48 -1.84 -5.91
CA GLY A 240 -13.54 -1.33 -5.05
C GLY A 240 -14.52 -0.42 -5.80
N CYS A 241 -13.99 0.58 -6.52
CA CYS A 241 -14.80 1.52 -7.28
C CYS A 241 -15.61 0.80 -8.37
N GLU A 242 -14.98 -0.05 -9.18
CA GLU A 242 -15.66 -0.75 -10.27
C GLU A 242 -16.70 -1.74 -9.79
N THR A 243 -16.48 -2.38 -8.63
CA THR A 243 -17.50 -3.22 -7.98
C THR A 243 -18.71 -2.37 -7.57
N ALA A 244 -18.50 -1.19 -7.00
CA ALA A 244 -19.59 -0.28 -6.66
C ALA A 244 -20.34 0.22 -7.91
N MET A 245 -19.63 0.45 -9.03
CA MET A 245 -20.25 0.83 -10.31
C MET A 245 -21.14 -0.29 -10.88
N ASP A 246 -20.68 -1.54 -10.86
CA ASP A 246 -21.50 -2.69 -11.28
C ASP A 246 -22.76 -2.82 -10.43
N MET A 247 -22.62 -2.69 -9.11
CA MET A 247 -23.77 -2.75 -8.20
C MET A 247 -24.77 -1.61 -8.44
N LEU A 248 -24.27 -0.40 -8.72
CA LEU A 248 -25.09 0.77 -8.97
C LEU A 248 -25.79 0.68 -10.33
N ALA A 249 -25.10 0.24 -11.39
CA ALA A 249 -25.67 -0.03 -12.70
C ALA A 249 -26.82 -1.02 -12.62
N ASN A 250 -26.64 -2.14 -11.89
CA ASN A 250 -27.68 -3.13 -11.65
C ASN A 250 -28.89 -2.53 -10.93
N LYS A 251 -28.68 -1.66 -9.93
CA LYS A 251 -29.79 -0.96 -9.25
C LYS A 251 -30.56 -0.02 -10.17
N CYS A 252 -29.86 0.65 -11.09
CA CYS A 252 -30.46 1.52 -12.09
C CYS A 252 -31.17 0.73 -13.21
N GLY A 253 -30.95 -0.58 -13.30
CA GLY A 253 -31.45 -1.41 -14.41
C GLY A 253 -30.77 -1.10 -15.75
N ILE A 254 -29.55 -0.60 -15.72
CA ILE A 254 -28.74 -0.22 -16.89
C ILE A 254 -27.60 -1.26 -17.05
N ASP A 255 -27.30 -1.61 -18.30
CA ASP A 255 -26.13 -2.46 -18.59
C ASP A 255 -24.86 -1.82 -18.01
N PRO A 256 -23.97 -2.57 -17.33
CA PRO A 256 -22.76 -2.01 -16.71
C PRO A 256 -21.81 -1.30 -17.69
N PHE A 257 -21.78 -1.69 -18.96
CA PHE A 257 -21.00 -1.01 -20.02
C PHE A 257 -21.63 0.34 -20.35
N ASP A 258 -22.92 0.36 -20.63
CA ASP A 258 -23.67 1.58 -20.94
C ASP A 258 -23.63 2.56 -19.76
N PHE A 259 -23.75 2.05 -18.54
CA PHE A 259 -23.62 2.85 -17.33
C PHE A 259 -22.26 3.52 -17.20
N ARG A 260 -21.18 2.81 -17.53
CA ARG A 260 -19.83 3.39 -17.53
C ARG A 260 -19.66 4.41 -18.64
N GLU A 261 -20.03 4.06 -19.88
CA GLU A 261 -19.89 4.97 -21.05
C GLU A 261 -20.57 6.31 -20.81
N MET A 262 -21.82 6.30 -20.31
CA MET A 262 -22.56 7.53 -20.02
C MET A 262 -21.97 8.37 -18.88
N ASN A 263 -21.12 7.80 -18.03
CA ASN A 263 -20.53 8.45 -16.86
C ASN A 263 -19.02 8.72 -16.98
N LEU A 264 -18.39 8.43 -18.12
CA LEU A 264 -16.99 8.78 -18.35
C LEU A 264 -16.77 10.31 -18.36
N LEU A 265 -15.56 10.70 -17.97
CA LEU A 265 -15.09 12.07 -18.18
C LEU A 265 -15.01 12.37 -19.67
N GLU A 266 -15.62 13.46 -20.11
CA GLU A 266 -15.44 13.98 -21.46
C GLU A 266 -14.11 14.75 -21.58
N TRP A 267 -13.45 14.63 -22.73
CA TRP A 267 -12.19 15.31 -23.04
C TRP A 267 -12.46 16.67 -23.71
#